data_7537b0a276ec53e06752ad56922fa332
#
_entry.id   7537b0a276ec53e06752ad56922fa332
#
_cell.length_a   1.000
_cell.length_b   1.000
_cell.length_c   1.000
_cell.angle_alpha   90.00
_cell.angle_beta   90.00
_cell.angle_gamma   90.00
#
_symmetry.space_group_name_H-M   'P 1'
#
loop_
_entity.id
_entity.type
_entity.pdbx_description
1 polymer ?
#
loop_
_entity_poly.entity_id
_entity_poly.type
_entity_poly.pdbx_seq_one_letter_code
_entity_poly.pdbx_strand_id
1 'polypeptide(L)'
;MTYSTNFTGHYGGGEANVGISLANFGHEVAFASKVPANPLGVAVRKHLKSYGICTALLRKGGERLGTYYLESGVGERAASVVYDRAHSSFSSMEALEWDFDELFEDVNLFHISGVTAALTKEWAAWSVDLV
;
A
#
# COMPACT_ATOMS: atom_id res chain seq x y z
N MET A 1 4.72 0.89 23.63
CA MET A 1 3.60 -0.06 23.33
C MET A 1 3.21 -0.95 24.52
N THR A 2 4.12 -1.30 25.40
CA THR A 2 3.88 -2.30 26.48
C THR A 2 2.69 -2.01 27.38
N TYR A 3 2.31 -0.74 27.54
CA TYR A 3 1.22 -0.31 28.42
C TYR A 3 0.05 0.37 27.66
N SER A 4 0.11 0.43 26.34
CA SER A 4 -0.94 1.05 25.56
C SER A 4 -2.12 0.10 25.37
N THR A 5 -3.32 0.54 25.73
CA THR A 5 -4.58 -0.18 25.52
C THR A 5 -5.41 0.44 24.38
N ASN A 6 -5.00 1.59 23.86
CA ASN A 6 -5.71 2.32 22.81
C ASN A 6 -4.82 2.54 21.60
N PHE A 7 -5.39 2.31 20.41
CA PHE A 7 -4.75 2.55 19.13
C PHE A 7 -5.66 3.43 18.26
N THR A 8 -5.06 4.39 17.57
CA THR A 8 -5.76 5.17 16.55
C THR A 8 -5.39 4.61 15.18
N GLY A 9 -6.40 4.29 14.37
CA GLY A 9 -6.20 3.78 13.01
C GLY A 9 -5.85 4.91 12.04
N HIS A 10 -4.76 4.74 11.30
CA HIS A 10 -4.35 5.60 10.19
C HIS A 10 -4.06 4.76 8.96
N TYR A 11 -4.26 5.34 7.78
CA TYR A 11 -3.83 4.71 6.52
C TYR A 11 -2.43 5.21 6.19
N GLY A 12 -1.56 4.28 5.79
CA GLY A 12 -0.18 4.58 5.42
C GLY A 12 0.29 3.68 4.29
N GLY A 13 1.49 3.92 3.85
CA GLY A 13 2.14 3.22 2.74
C GLY A 13 2.89 4.22 1.86
N GLY A 14 4.15 3.92 1.52
CA GLY A 14 5.00 4.84 0.75
C GLY A 14 4.33 5.23 -0.56
N GLU A 15 3.96 4.25 -1.35
CA GLU A 15 3.32 4.43 -2.66
C GLU A 15 1.94 5.11 -2.54
N ALA A 16 1.15 4.75 -1.52
CA ALA A 16 -0.14 5.37 -1.28
C ALA A 16 0.02 6.86 -0.90
N ASN A 17 1.01 7.19 -0.08
CA ASN A 17 1.30 8.57 0.29
C ASN A 17 1.74 9.42 -0.92
N VAL A 18 2.57 8.86 -1.80
CA VAL A 18 2.96 9.51 -3.07
C VAL A 18 1.73 9.72 -3.95
N GLY A 19 0.90 8.69 -4.12
CA GLY A 19 -0.33 8.78 -4.91
C GLY A 19 -1.28 9.85 -4.38
N ILE A 20 -1.50 9.92 -3.07
CA ILE A 20 -2.34 10.96 -2.43
C ILE A 20 -1.73 12.36 -2.66
N SER A 21 -0.41 12.49 -2.54
CA SER A 21 0.25 13.78 -2.78
C SER A 21 0.08 14.25 -4.23
N LEU A 22 0.25 13.36 -5.20
CA LEU A 22 0.06 13.67 -6.62
C LEU A 22 -1.41 14.04 -6.92
N ALA A 23 -2.37 13.31 -6.36
CA ALA A 23 -3.78 13.64 -6.50
C ALA A 23 -4.11 15.02 -5.91
N ASN A 24 -3.54 15.39 -4.77
CA ASN A 24 -3.69 16.72 -4.18
C ASN A 24 -3.04 17.83 -5.03
N PHE A 25 -2.04 17.51 -5.84
CA PHE A 25 -1.45 18.42 -6.83
C PHE A 25 -2.24 18.49 -8.16
N GLY A 26 -3.34 17.77 -8.25
CA GLY A 26 -4.25 17.82 -9.40
C GLY A 26 -3.91 16.81 -10.50
N HIS A 27 -3.05 15.83 -10.24
CA HIS A 27 -2.78 14.74 -11.18
C HIS A 27 -3.85 13.64 -11.10
N GLU A 28 -4.14 13.03 -12.23
CA GLU A 28 -4.92 11.78 -12.26
C GLU A 28 -4.05 10.63 -11.79
N VAL A 29 -4.50 9.92 -10.76
CA VAL A 29 -3.73 8.84 -10.12
C VAL A 29 -4.55 7.55 -10.10
N ALA A 30 -3.96 6.46 -10.56
CA ALA A 30 -4.44 5.09 -10.35
C ALA A 30 -3.53 4.37 -9.34
N PHE A 31 -4.11 3.54 -8.49
CA PHE A 31 -3.37 2.80 -7.46
C PHE A 31 -3.54 1.29 -7.65
N ALA A 32 -2.44 0.64 -8.04
CA ALA A 32 -2.37 -0.81 -8.18
C ALA A 32 -1.92 -1.45 -6.86
N SER A 33 -2.75 -2.28 -6.28
CA SER A 33 -2.46 -3.01 -5.04
C SER A 33 -3.47 -4.13 -4.83
N LYS A 34 -3.32 -4.90 -3.75
CA LYS A 34 -4.26 -5.95 -3.35
C LYS A 34 -4.64 -5.83 -1.89
N VAL A 35 -5.94 -5.91 -1.62
CA VAL A 35 -6.51 -5.81 -0.28
C VAL A 35 -7.46 -6.98 -0.01
N PRO A 36 -7.65 -7.40 1.25
CA PRO A 36 -8.56 -8.48 1.57
C PRO A 36 -10.01 -8.13 1.24
N ALA A 37 -10.83 -9.16 0.96
CA ALA A 37 -12.25 -9.02 0.67
C ALA A 37 -13.08 -8.89 1.97
N ASN A 38 -12.67 -8.01 2.87
CA ASN A 38 -13.30 -7.77 4.16
C ASN A 38 -13.51 -6.26 4.41
N PRO A 39 -14.14 -5.85 5.53
CA PRO A 39 -14.39 -4.44 5.83
C PRO A 39 -13.12 -3.56 5.83
N LEU A 40 -11.95 -4.08 6.19
CA LEU A 40 -10.69 -3.32 6.17
C LEU A 40 -10.25 -3.01 4.74
N GLY A 41 -10.35 -3.97 3.81
CA GLY A 41 -10.09 -3.73 2.40
C GLY A 41 -11.06 -2.74 1.77
N VAL A 42 -12.34 -2.77 2.18
CA VAL A 42 -13.35 -1.77 1.77
C VAL A 42 -12.96 -0.38 2.29
N ALA A 43 -12.50 -0.29 3.54
CA ALA A 43 -12.08 0.97 4.15
C ALA A 43 -10.89 1.60 3.41
N VAL A 44 -9.86 0.81 3.05
CA VAL A 44 -8.73 1.27 2.23
C VAL A 44 -9.21 1.83 0.90
N ARG A 45 -10.09 1.12 0.19
CA ARG A 45 -10.65 1.59 -1.09
C ARG A 45 -11.40 2.91 -0.94
N LYS A 46 -12.21 3.05 0.10
CA LYS A 46 -12.94 4.31 0.39
C LYS A 46 -11.98 5.45 0.69
N HIS A 47 -10.94 5.16 1.47
CA HIS A 47 -9.92 6.16 1.80
C HIS A 47 -9.21 6.68 0.53
N LEU A 48 -8.71 5.81 -0.33
CA LEU A 48 -8.08 6.22 -1.59
C LEU A 48 -9.04 7.02 -2.47
N LYS A 49 -10.29 6.57 -2.61
CA LYS A 49 -11.31 7.30 -3.38
C LYS A 49 -11.63 8.68 -2.82
N SER A 50 -11.52 8.90 -1.51
CA SER A 50 -11.76 10.21 -0.90
C SER A 50 -10.74 11.27 -1.33
N TYR A 51 -9.58 10.85 -1.86
CA TYR A 51 -8.56 11.71 -2.48
C TYR A 51 -8.64 11.74 -4.01
N GLY A 52 -9.69 11.17 -4.60
CA GLY A 52 -9.87 11.13 -6.06
C GLY A 52 -9.04 10.06 -6.78
N ILE A 53 -8.38 9.16 -6.05
CA ILE A 53 -7.55 8.11 -6.64
C ILE A 53 -8.41 7.04 -7.30
N CYS A 54 -8.10 6.69 -8.55
CA CYS A 54 -8.72 5.58 -9.25
C CYS A 54 -8.31 4.25 -8.58
N THR A 55 -9.29 3.44 -8.21
CA THR A 55 -9.08 2.14 -7.56
C THR A 55 -9.50 0.96 -8.45
N ALA A 56 -9.52 1.14 -9.77
CA ALA A 56 -9.82 0.06 -10.71
C ALA A 56 -8.79 -1.06 -10.61
N LEU A 57 -7.52 -0.69 -10.44
CA LEU A 57 -6.39 -1.61 -10.29
C LEU A 57 -6.23 -2.16 -8.86
N LEU A 58 -7.12 -1.82 -7.92
CA LEU A 58 -7.07 -2.36 -6.56
C LEU A 58 -7.79 -3.72 -6.51
N ARG A 59 -7.01 -4.79 -6.56
CA ARG A 59 -7.51 -6.17 -6.51
C ARG A 59 -8.06 -6.53 -5.14
N LYS A 60 -8.97 -7.51 -5.10
CA LYS A 60 -9.54 -8.06 -3.87
C LYS A 60 -9.15 -9.51 -3.73
N GLY A 61 -8.70 -9.90 -2.56
CA GLY A 61 -8.35 -11.28 -2.25
C GLY A 61 -7.27 -11.36 -1.18
N GLY A 62 -6.87 -12.59 -0.84
CA GLY A 62 -5.98 -12.82 0.28
C GLY A 62 -6.68 -12.65 1.63
N GLU A 63 -5.96 -12.90 2.71
CA GLU A 63 -6.56 -13.08 4.03
C GLU A 63 -6.57 -11.80 4.86
N ARG A 64 -5.51 -10.98 4.77
CA ARG A 64 -5.31 -9.85 5.68
C ARG A 64 -4.73 -8.61 5.03
N LEU A 65 -5.03 -7.47 5.62
CA LEU A 65 -4.34 -6.22 5.33
C LEU A 65 -3.00 -6.19 6.08
N GLY A 66 -1.94 -5.73 5.41
CA GLY A 66 -0.68 -5.45 6.08
C GLY A 66 -0.84 -4.25 7.02
N THR A 67 -0.31 -4.36 8.23
CA THR A 67 -0.39 -3.32 9.26
C THR A 67 1.00 -3.02 9.84
N TYR A 68 1.11 -1.91 10.52
CA TYR A 68 2.23 -1.61 11.39
C TYR A 68 1.74 -0.84 12.61
N TYR A 69 2.46 -0.94 13.70
CA TYR A 69 2.19 -0.23 14.94
C TYR A 69 3.27 0.82 15.15
N LEU A 70 2.86 2.07 15.22
CA LEU A 70 3.74 3.20 15.48
C LEU A 70 3.53 3.69 16.91
N GLU A 71 4.60 3.71 17.69
CA GLU A 71 4.65 4.45 18.95
C GLU A 71 5.42 5.74 18.72
N SER A 72 4.72 6.86 18.82
CA SER A 72 5.33 8.18 18.66
C SER A 72 6.38 8.43 19.74
N GLY A 73 7.51 8.99 19.34
CA GLY A 73 8.51 9.45 20.29
C GLY A 73 8.03 10.63 21.11
N VAL A 74 8.51 10.74 22.35
CA VAL A 74 8.23 11.89 23.21
C VAL A 74 9.54 12.35 23.85
N GLY A 75 9.88 13.63 23.71
CA GLY A 75 11.15 14.17 24.20
C GLY A 75 12.34 13.51 23.51
N GLU A 76 13.28 12.98 24.28
CA GLU A 76 14.48 12.30 23.79
C GLU A 76 14.23 10.86 23.35
N ARG A 77 13.05 10.31 23.61
CA ARG A 77 12.71 8.94 23.22
C ARG A 77 12.31 8.88 21.75
N ALA A 78 13.05 8.11 20.96
CA ALA A 78 12.77 7.87 19.55
C ALA A 78 11.43 7.15 19.33
N ALA A 79 10.80 7.40 18.18
CA ALA A 79 9.64 6.62 17.72
C ALA A 79 10.03 5.15 17.52
N SER A 80 9.09 4.26 17.77
CA SER A 80 9.26 2.82 17.55
C SER A 80 8.19 2.31 16.60
N VAL A 81 8.59 1.48 15.63
CA VAL A 81 7.69 0.88 14.66
C VAL A 81 7.81 -0.65 14.72
N VAL A 82 6.66 -1.31 14.81
CA VAL A 82 6.56 -2.77 14.69
C VAL A 82 5.75 -3.09 13.43
N TYR A 83 6.39 -3.75 12.47
CA TYR A 83 5.73 -4.16 11.23
C TYR A 83 5.02 -5.51 11.41
N ASP A 84 3.76 -5.55 11.01
CA ASP A 84 2.91 -6.74 10.95
C ASP A 84 2.29 -6.84 9.55
N ARG A 85 3.13 -7.07 8.53
CA ARG A 85 2.73 -7.11 7.12
C ARG A 85 3.04 -8.43 6.42
N ALA A 86 3.66 -9.38 7.11
CA ALA A 86 3.87 -10.72 6.57
C ALA A 86 2.51 -11.37 6.22
N HIS A 87 2.48 -12.12 5.14
CA HIS A 87 1.27 -12.78 4.65
C HIS A 87 0.07 -11.85 4.41
N SER A 88 0.32 -10.56 4.15
CA SER A 88 -0.72 -9.65 3.70
C SER A 88 -1.18 -10.01 2.30
N SER A 89 -2.40 -9.59 1.93
CA SER A 89 -2.96 -9.84 0.59
C SER A 89 -2.02 -9.44 -0.54
N PHE A 90 -1.29 -8.33 -0.38
CA PHE A 90 -0.33 -7.84 -1.36
C PHE A 90 0.99 -8.64 -1.35
N SER A 91 1.56 -8.90 -0.17
CA SER A 91 2.84 -9.62 -0.07
C SER A 91 2.76 -11.10 -0.42
N SER A 92 1.58 -11.71 -0.33
CA SER A 92 1.34 -13.14 -0.60
C SER A 92 0.84 -13.40 -2.03
N MET A 93 1.00 -12.45 -2.95
CA MET A 93 0.69 -12.70 -4.36
C MET A 93 1.67 -13.73 -4.93
N GLU A 94 1.15 -14.75 -5.59
CA GLU A 94 1.92 -15.82 -6.24
C GLU A 94 2.26 -15.48 -7.69
N ALA A 95 1.52 -14.56 -8.30
CA ALA A 95 1.73 -14.03 -9.63
C ALA A 95 1.33 -12.54 -9.68
N LEU A 96 1.89 -11.81 -10.63
CA LEU A 96 1.44 -10.45 -10.93
C LEU A 96 0.00 -10.52 -11.47
N GLU A 97 -0.95 -9.88 -10.79
CA GLU A 97 -2.38 -9.96 -11.10
C GLU A 97 -2.85 -8.89 -12.09
N TRP A 98 -1.93 -8.15 -12.67
CA TRP A 98 -2.15 -7.17 -13.74
C TRP A 98 -1.25 -7.53 -14.93
N ASP A 99 -1.74 -7.36 -16.14
CA ASP A 99 -0.87 -7.36 -17.30
C ASP A 99 -0.25 -5.96 -17.54
N PHE A 100 0.75 -5.90 -18.40
CA PHE A 100 1.47 -4.65 -18.66
C PHE A 100 0.57 -3.62 -19.36
N ASP A 101 -0.29 -4.04 -20.27
CA ASP A 101 -1.21 -3.13 -20.95
C ASP A 101 -2.17 -2.48 -19.95
N GLU A 102 -2.73 -3.28 -19.01
CA GLU A 102 -3.60 -2.77 -17.95
C GLU A 102 -2.89 -1.77 -17.04
N LEU A 103 -1.61 -2.00 -16.72
CA LEU A 103 -0.85 -1.13 -15.81
C LEU A 103 -0.37 0.15 -16.47
N PHE A 104 -0.06 0.14 -17.77
CA PHE A 104 0.66 1.22 -18.42
C PHE A 104 -0.12 1.92 -19.53
N GLU A 105 -1.36 1.50 -19.84
CA GLU A 105 -2.22 2.21 -20.80
C GLU A 105 -2.46 3.65 -20.32
N ASP A 106 -2.09 4.61 -21.17
CA ASP A 106 -2.21 6.06 -20.92
C ASP A 106 -1.44 6.57 -19.68
N VAL A 107 -0.44 5.84 -19.20
CA VAL A 107 0.38 6.21 -18.03
C VAL A 107 1.60 7.02 -18.47
N ASN A 108 1.77 8.20 -17.89
CA ASN A 108 2.94 9.07 -18.11
C ASN A 108 4.03 8.90 -17.04
N LEU A 109 3.65 8.43 -15.85
CA LEU A 109 4.56 8.21 -14.73
C LEU A 109 4.14 6.97 -13.96
N PHE A 110 5.07 6.04 -13.80
CA PHE A 110 4.94 4.90 -12.91
C PHE A 110 5.83 5.09 -11.69
N HIS A 111 5.29 4.82 -10.50
CA HIS A 111 6.04 4.91 -9.25
C HIS A 111 5.94 3.62 -8.46
N ILE A 112 7.09 3.08 -8.12
CA ILE A 112 7.27 1.96 -7.19
C ILE A 112 8.46 2.26 -6.28
N SER A 113 8.41 1.80 -5.03
CA SER A 113 9.52 2.01 -4.10
C SER A 113 10.25 0.71 -3.77
N GLY A 114 11.46 0.85 -3.24
CA GLY A 114 12.25 -0.29 -2.77
C GLY A 114 11.58 -1.10 -1.66
N VAL A 115 10.57 -0.55 -0.98
CA VAL A 115 9.77 -1.27 0.02
C VAL A 115 9.00 -2.42 -0.63
N THR A 116 8.40 -2.17 -1.79
CA THR A 116 7.67 -3.19 -2.56
C THR A 116 8.63 -4.28 -3.07
N ALA A 117 9.74 -3.91 -3.68
CA ALA A 117 10.77 -4.86 -4.14
C ALA A 117 11.35 -5.72 -2.99
N ALA A 118 11.39 -5.19 -1.77
CA ALA A 118 11.91 -5.90 -0.59
C ALA A 118 10.89 -6.82 0.10
N LEU A 119 9.67 -6.95 -0.38
CA LEU A 119 8.63 -7.77 0.26
C LEU A 119 8.92 -9.26 0.14
N THR A 120 9.18 -9.74 -1.08
CA THR A 120 9.48 -11.14 -1.40
C THR A 120 10.45 -11.20 -2.59
N LYS A 121 10.97 -12.38 -2.89
CA LYS A 121 11.83 -12.60 -4.07
C LYS A 121 11.05 -12.39 -5.37
N GLU A 122 9.79 -12.77 -5.40
CA GLU A 122 8.89 -12.58 -6.52
C GLU A 122 8.67 -11.08 -6.78
N TRP A 123 8.38 -10.30 -5.71
CA TRP A 123 8.25 -8.85 -5.83
C TRP A 123 9.56 -8.17 -6.27
N ALA A 124 10.72 -8.67 -5.86
CA ALA A 124 12.01 -8.17 -6.35
C ALA A 124 12.15 -8.39 -7.87
N ALA A 125 11.80 -9.57 -8.37
CA ALA A 125 11.84 -9.89 -9.80
C ALA A 125 10.82 -9.03 -10.60
N TRP A 126 9.55 -9.02 -10.19
CA TRP A 126 8.51 -8.22 -10.86
C TRP A 126 8.83 -6.72 -10.87
N SER A 127 9.45 -6.21 -9.81
CA SER A 127 9.83 -4.79 -9.76
C SER A 127 10.88 -4.44 -10.82
N VAL A 128 11.74 -5.38 -11.21
CA VAL A 128 12.69 -5.18 -12.31
C VAL A 128 11.98 -5.18 -13.67
N ASP A 129 10.99 -6.05 -13.83
CA ASP A 129 10.22 -6.15 -15.09
C ASP A 129 9.30 -4.93 -15.29
N LEU A 130 8.87 -4.29 -14.19
CA LEU A 130 7.97 -3.12 -14.20
C LEU A 130 8.68 -1.77 -14.46
N VAL A 131 10.01 -1.71 -14.37
CA VAL A 131 10.83 -0.49 -14.50
C VAL A 131 11.68 -0.53 -15.75
#